data_7783591b4c152ddcd36d652b7acf813b
#
_entry.id   7783591b4c152ddcd36d652b7acf813b
#
_cell.length_a   1.000
_cell.length_b   1.000
_cell.length_c   1.000
_cell.angle_alpha   90.00
_cell.angle_beta   90.00
_cell.angle_gamma   90.00
#
_symmetry.space_group_name_H-M   'P 1'
#
loop_
_entity.id
_entity.type
_entity.pdbx_description
1 polymer ?
#
loop_
_entity_poly.entity_id
_entity_poly.type
_entity_poly.pdbx_seq_one_letter_code
_entity_poly.pdbx_strand_id
1 'polypeptide(L)'
;MYYSVVGTQLVPCPPEELSNKTNWIALLTPEEAACKALPQGEPPLTALNGQGARFCKAEVHPEEITGTFCIPVRDKRKTRSSFCYTLRPNALILVDDTGIAAACLEKIRTSKRWKSPSAGRFFYDFLEALTTGDVIHLEELENRIAKLETAVL
;
A
#
# COMPACT_ATOMS: atom_id res chain seq x y z
N MET A 1 -1.75 8.81 -9.84
CA MET A 1 -0.70 9.72 -9.30
C MET A 1 0.61 8.96 -9.28
N TYR A 2 1.73 9.59 -9.70
CA TYR A 2 3.03 8.94 -9.78
C TYR A 2 4.09 9.70 -8.99
N TYR A 3 5.08 8.96 -8.49
CA TYR A 3 6.20 9.48 -7.73
C TYR A 3 7.50 8.81 -8.19
N SER A 4 8.57 9.56 -8.32
CA SER A 4 9.92 9.04 -8.46
C SER A 4 10.72 9.22 -7.19
N VAL A 5 11.73 8.39 -6.99
CA VAL A 5 12.66 8.53 -5.88
C VAL A 5 13.86 9.34 -6.36
N VAL A 6 13.97 10.58 -5.91
CA VAL A 6 15.05 11.48 -6.27
C VAL A 6 15.94 11.74 -5.04
N GLY A 7 17.19 11.30 -5.12
CA GLY A 7 18.09 11.36 -3.98
C GLY A 7 17.56 10.55 -2.79
N THR A 8 17.13 11.25 -1.74
CA THR A 8 16.64 10.65 -0.48
C THR A 8 15.12 10.82 -0.28
N GLN A 9 14.41 11.32 -1.29
CA GLN A 9 13.01 11.75 -1.14
C GLN A 9 12.11 11.17 -2.24
N LEU A 10 10.82 11.11 -1.92
CA LEU A 10 9.75 10.78 -2.86
C LEU A 10 9.20 12.09 -3.44
N VAL A 11 9.28 12.22 -4.76
CA VAL A 11 8.89 13.43 -5.48
C VAL A 11 7.77 13.09 -6.48
N PRO A 12 6.65 13.80 -6.49
CA PRO A 12 5.63 13.65 -7.51
C PRO A 12 6.23 13.92 -8.91
N CYS A 13 5.88 13.11 -9.88
CA CYS A 13 6.35 13.27 -11.26
C CYS A 13 5.29 12.78 -12.25
N PRO A 14 5.30 13.29 -13.50
CA PRO A 14 4.44 12.75 -14.54
C PRO A 14 4.96 11.38 -15.01
N PRO A 15 4.07 10.49 -15.49
CA PRO A 15 4.44 9.13 -15.89
C PRO A 15 5.46 9.09 -17.05
N GLU A 16 5.51 10.12 -17.88
CA GLU A 16 6.43 10.22 -19.03
C GLU A 16 7.90 10.38 -18.59
N GLU A 17 8.14 10.89 -17.38
CA GLU A 17 9.48 11.05 -16.79
C GLU A 17 10.00 9.79 -16.12
N LEU A 18 9.15 8.78 -15.95
CA LEU A 18 9.54 7.51 -15.35
C LEU A 18 10.23 6.61 -16.35
N SER A 19 11.30 5.98 -15.93
CA SER A 19 12.06 5.03 -16.73
C SER A 19 12.34 3.76 -15.93
N ASN A 20 12.62 2.66 -16.62
CA ASN A 20 12.96 1.36 -16.02
C ASN A 20 14.22 1.40 -15.12
N LYS A 21 14.98 2.50 -15.15
CA LYS A 21 16.20 2.69 -14.35
C LYS A 21 15.96 3.43 -13.04
N THR A 22 14.78 4.00 -12.83
CA THR A 22 14.43 4.74 -11.62
C THR A 22 13.47 3.94 -10.75
N ASN A 23 13.63 4.04 -9.44
CA ASN A 23 12.61 3.51 -8.53
C ASN A 23 11.42 4.47 -8.52
N TRP A 24 10.23 3.94 -8.70
CA TRP A 24 9.01 4.73 -8.75
C TRP A 24 7.82 4.06 -8.05
N ILE A 25 6.86 4.88 -7.69
CA ILE A 25 5.62 4.44 -7.07
C ILE A 25 4.43 5.01 -7.85
N ALA A 26 3.43 4.19 -8.11
CA ALA A 26 2.15 4.63 -8.64
C ALA A 26 1.04 4.41 -7.62
N LEU A 27 0.17 5.40 -7.51
CA LEU A 27 -1.12 5.28 -6.83
C LEU A 27 -2.21 5.52 -7.86
N LEU A 28 -2.98 4.49 -8.16
CA LEU A 28 -4.01 4.47 -9.19
C LEU A 28 -5.36 4.15 -8.57
N THR A 29 -6.43 4.66 -9.14
CA THR A 29 -7.77 4.12 -8.90
C THR A 29 -7.98 2.83 -9.69
N PRO A 30 -8.98 1.99 -9.36
CA PRO A 30 -9.30 0.80 -10.15
C PRO A 30 -9.58 1.14 -11.62
N GLU A 31 -10.26 2.26 -11.91
CA GLU A 31 -10.54 2.72 -13.27
C GLU A 31 -9.25 3.13 -14.00
N GLU A 32 -8.36 3.85 -13.31
CA GLU A 32 -7.06 4.21 -13.88
C GLU A 32 -6.21 2.98 -14.17
N ALA A 33 -6.19 2.00 -13.28
CA ALA A 33 -5.45 0.75 -13.46
C ALA A 33 -5.97 -0.07 -14.65
N ALA A 34 -7.29 -0.02 -14.90
CA ALA A 34 -7.92 -0.73 -16.02
C ALA A 34 -7.71 -0.03 -17.38
N CYS A 35 -7.59 1.31 -17.40
CA CYS A 35 -7.61 2.10 -18.63
C CYS A 35 -6.26 2.71 -18.99
N LYS A 36 -5.36 2.92 -18.03
CA LYS A 36 -4.09 3.60 -18.27
C LYS A 36 -2.97 2.61 -18.58
N ALA A 37 -2.25 2.88 -19.62
CA ALA A 37 -0.95 2.26 -19.85
C ALA A 37 0.01 2.72 -18.74
N LEU A 38 0.76 1.77 -18.18
CA LEU A 38 1.88 2.07 -17.30
C LEU A 38 2.96 2.86 -18.06
N PRO A 39 3.94 3.45 -17.34
CA PRO A 39 5.08 4.11 -17.98
C PRO A 39 5.69 3.27 -19.09
N GLN A 40 6.26 3.93 -20.11
CA GLN A 40 6.75 3.29 -21.31
C GLN A 40 7.75 2.16 -21.01
N GLY A 41 7.51 0.97 -21.54
CA GLY A 41 8.34 -0.22 -21.32
C GLY A 41 7.94 -1.09 -20.13
N GLU A 42 6.96 -0.67 -19.33
CA GLU A 42 6.45 -1.50 -18.24
C GLU A 42 5.39 -2.49 -18.76
N PRO A 43 5.46 -3.76 -18.34
CA PRO A 43 4.43 -4.73 -18.69
C PRO A 43 3.07 -4.34 -18.05
N PRO A 44 1.94 -4.72 -18.68
CA PRO A 44 0.62 -4.46 -18.14
C PRO A 44 0.46 -5.08 -16.74
N LEU A 45 -0.42 -4.49 -15.93
CA LEU A 45 -0.76 -5.06 -14.63
C LEU A 45 -1.47 -6.40 -14.83
N THR A 46 -1.04 -7.40 -14.10
CA THR A 46 -1.85 -8.60 -13.91
C THR A 46 -3.17 -8.18 -13.27
N ALA A 47 -4.30 -8.65 -13.83
CA ALA A 47 -5.63 -8.21 -13.40
C ALA A 47 -5.81 -8.33 -11.88
N LEU A 48 -5.73 -7.20 -11.19
CA LEU A 48 -5.84 -7.12 -9.74
C LEU A 48 -7.29 -6.82 -9.37
N ASN A 49 -8.00 -7.83 -8.90
CA ASN A 49 -9.36 -7.65 -8.40
C ASN A 49 -9.34 -7.59 -6.88
N GLY A 50 -9.08 -6.40 -6.33
CA GLY A 50 -9.01 -6.15 -4.88
C GLY A 50 -10.34 -5.82 -4.24
N GLN A 51 -11.36 -5.52 -5.03
CA GLN A 51 -12.67 -5.17 -4.51
C GLN A 51 -13.31 -6.39 -3.83
N GLY A 52 -13.67 -6.21 -2.55
CA GLY A 52 -14.33 -7.26 -1.77
C GLY A 52 -13.41 -8.34 -1.21
N ALA A 53 -12.10 -8.19 -1.29
CA ALA A 53 -11.17 -9.11 -0.64
C ALA A 53 -11.44 -9.19 0.88
N ARG A 54 -11.48 -10.42 1.41
CA ARG A 54 -11.78 -10.66 2.83
C ARG A 54 -10.53 -10.85 3.69
N PHE A 55 -9.38 -11.04 3.07
CA PHE A 55 -8.09 -11.28 3.74
C PHE A 55 -6.94 -10.76 2.90
N CYS A 56 -5.80 -10.51 3.56
CA CYS A 56 -4.57 -10.17 2.88
C CYS A 56 -4.06 -11.38 2.10
N LYS A 57 -3.53 -11.12 0.91
CA LYS A 57 -2.98 -12.14 0.01
C LYS A 57 -1.70 -11.62 -0.62
N ALA A 58 -0.75 -12.51 -0.87
CA ALA A 58 0.42 -12.27 -1.70
C ALA A 58 0.63 -13.45 -2.65
N GLU A 59 0.92 -13.16 -3.90
CA GLU A 59 1.26 -14.14 -4.94
C GLU A 59 2.60 -13.74 -5.54
N VAL A 60 3.52 -14.69 -5.58
CA VAL A 60 4.87 -14.48 -6.12
C VAL A 60 4.91 -14.99 -7.55
N HIS A 61 5.30 -14.12 -8.46
CA HIS A 61 5.54 -14.40 -9.88
C HIS A 61 7.02 -14.18 -10.20
N PRO A 62 7.53 -14.66 -11.35
CA PRO A 62 8.95 -14.51 -11.68
C PRO A 62 9.46 -13.07 -11.67
N GLU A 63 8.63 -12.11 -12.10
CA GLU A 63 9.02 -10.71 -12.30
C GLU A 63 8.36 -9.75 -11.30
N GLU A 64 7.37 -10.22 -10.54
CA GLU A 64 6.61 -9.36 -9.64
C GLU A 64 5.98 -10.13 -8.47
N ILE A 65 5.62 -9.41 -7.42
CA ILE A 65 4.77 -9.88 -6.33
C ILE A 65 3.48 -9.08 -6.39
N THR A 66 2.35 -9.76 -6.48
CA THR A 66 1.04 -9.13 -6.46
C THR A 66 0.30 -9.50 -5.18
N GLY A 67 -0.63 -8.65 -4.75
CA GLY A 67 -1.43 -9.00 -3.59
C GLY A 67 -2.51 -8.00 -3.24
N THR A 68 -3.15 -8.28 -2.12
CA THR A 68 -4.27 -7.51 -1.60
C THR A 68 -4.03 -7.22 -0.12
N PHE A 69 -4.28 -5.98 0.28
CA PHE A 69 -4.42 -5.61 1.68
C PHE A 69 -5.90 -5.55 2.05
N CYS A 70 -6.23 -6.12 3.18
CA CYS A 70 -7.56 -6.05 3.76
C CYS A 70 -7.46 -5.41 5.14
N ILE A 71 -7.99 -4.20 5.26
CA ILE A 71 -7.88 -3.39 6.46
C ILE A 71 -9.01 -3.73 7.41
N PRO A 72 -8.70 -4.11 8.67
CA PRO A 72 -9.71 -4.38 9.68
C PRO A 72 -10.65 -3.19 9.91
N VAL A 73 -11.93 -3.49 10.10
CA VAL A 73 -12.92 -2.46 10.45
C VAL A 73 -12.78 -2.13 11.93
N ARG A 74 -12.28 -0.94 12.23
CA ARG A 74 -12.21 -0.41 13.61
C ARG A 74 -13.52 0.25 14.07
N ASP A 75 -14.33 0.70 13.13
CA ASP A 75 -15.63 1.34 13.37
C ASP A 75 -16.74 0.48 12.76
N LYS A 76 -17.71 0.06 13.58
CA LYS A 76 -18.88 -0.74 13.17
C LYS A 76 -19.73 -0.10 12.07
N ARG A 77 -19.57 1.21 11.84
CA ARG A 77 -20.27 1.98 10.80
C ARG A 77 -19.57 1.96 9.45
N LYS A 78 -18.34 1.48 9.38
CA LYS A 78 -17.53 1.44 8.15
C LYS A 78 -17.53 0.05 7.56
N THR A 79 -17.57 -0.02 6.25
CA THR A 79 -17.32 -1.25 5.50
C THR A 79 -15.82 -1.56 5.52
N ARG A 80 -15.51 -2.86 5.42
CA ARG A 80 -14.12 -3.32 5.28
C ARG A 80 -13.50 -2.68 4.04
N SER A 81 -12.31 -2.13 4.19
CA SER A 81 -11.54 -1.56 3.09
C SER A 81 -10.51 -2.55 2.60
N SER A 82 -10.35 -2.64 1.29
CA SER A 82 -9.31 -3.48 0.67
C SER A 82 -8.78 -2.79 -0.58
N PHE A 83 -7.50 -2.96 -0.85
CA PHE A 83 -6.84 -2.45 -2.04
C PHE A 83 -5.72 -3.41 -2.48
N CYS A 84 -5.25 -3.25 -3.72
CA CYS A 84 -4.26 -4.12 -4.32
C CYS A 84 -2.91 -3.47 -4.44
N TYR A 85 -1.88 -4.32 -4.56
CA TYR A 85 -0.53 -3.88 -4.86
C TYR A 85 0.16 -4.80 -5.88
N THR A 86 1.10 -4.22 -6.61
CA THR A 86 2.09 -4.94 -7.41
C THR A 86 3.46 -4.39 -7.07
N LEU A 87 4.36 -5.25 -6.62
CA LEU A 87 5.75 -4.93 -6.35
C LEU A 87 6.63 -5.55 -7.44
N ARG A 88 7.39 -4.71 -8.14
CA ARG A 88 8.40 -5.05 -9.13
C ARG A 88 9.79 -4.64 -8.63
N PRO A 89 10.87 -5.07 -9.26
CA PRO A 89 12.22 -4.71 -8.83
C PRO A 89 12.46 -3.20 -8.67
N ASN A 90 11.85 -2.39 -9.53
CA ASN A 90 11.99 -0.93 -9.57
C ASN A 90 10.69 -0.16 -9.29
N ALA A 91 9.57 -0.85 -9.05
CA ALA A 91 8.27 -0.20 -8.94
C ALA A 91 7.39 -0.77 -7.82
N LEU A 92 6.62 0.10 -7.19
CA LEU A 92 5.47 -0.28 -6.37
C LEU A 92 4.22 0.40 -6.94
N ILE A 93 3.24 -0.40 -7.31
CA ILE A 93 1.97 0.07 -7.85
C ILE A 93 0.88 -0.29 -6.85
N LEU A 94 0.15 0.73 -6.39
CA LEU A 94 -0.97 0.61 -5.45
C LEU A 94 -2.25 0.97 -6.20
N VAL A 95 -3.25 0.11 -6.12
CA VAL A 95 -4.57 0.34 -6.73
C VAL A 95 -5.58 0.47 -5.60
N ASP A 96 -5.96 1.71 -5.29
CA ASP A 96 -6.75 2.07 -4.11
C ASP A 96 -7.74 3.20 -4.42
N ASP A 97 -8.98 3.02 -4.03
CA ASP A 97 -10.05 4.03 -4.04
C ASP A 97 -10.52 4.41 -2.63
N THR A 98 -9.92 3.81 -1.60
CA THR A 98 -10.30 4.03 -0.20
C THR A 98 -9.59 5.24 0.44
N GLY A 99 -8.51 5.72 -0.18
CA GLY A 99 -7.64 6.77 0.34
C GLY A 99 -6.63 6.33 1.39
N ILE A 100 -6.62 5.05 1.78
CA ILE A 100 -5.69 4.52 2.80
C ILE A 100 -4.26 4.54 2.29
N ALA A 101 -4.05 4.07 1.06
CA ALA A 101 -2.73 4.08 0.45
C ALA A 101 -2.19 5.50 0.27
N ALA A 102 -3.04 6.45 -0.12
CA ALA A 102 -2.68 7.87 -0.22
C ALA A 102 -2.19 8.43 1.11
N ALA A 103 -2.90 8.15 2.20
CA ALA A 103 -2.52 8.59 3.54
C ALA A 103 -1.18 8.00 4.01
N CYS A 104 -0.93 6.71 3.74
CA CYS A 104 0.36 6.06 4.02
C CYS A 104 1.50 6.67 3.20
N LEU A 105 1.29 6.90 1.90
CA LEU A 105 2.27 7.54 1.02
C LEU A 105 2.66 8.93 1.53
N GLU A 106 1.69 9.76 1.90
CA GLU A 106 1.96 11.10 2.40
C GLU A 106 2.72 11.09 3.72
N LYS A 107 2.39 10.17 4.62
CA LYS A 107 3.13 9.97 5.87
C LYS A 107 4.59 9.60 5.59
N ILE A 108 4.84 8.67 4.66
CA ILE A 108 6.20 8.27 4.28
C ILE A 108 6.94 9.44 3.64
N ARG A 109 6.32 10.13 2.70
CA ARG A 109 6.90 11.28 1.99
C ARG A 109 7.38 12.37 2.93
N THR A 110 6.65 12.62 4.00
CA THR A 110 6.97 13.67 4.98
C THR A 110 7.95 13.23 6.06
N SER A 111 7.99 11.94 6.42
CA SER A 111 8.75 11.44 7.57
C SER A 111 10.02 10.67 7.21
N LYS A 112 10.09 10.05 6.04
CA LYS A 112 11.20 9.15 5.67
C LYS A 112 12.22 9.82 4.75
N ARG A 113 13.48 9.38 4.88
CA ARG A 113 14.61 9.73 4.04
C ARG A 113 15.47 8.50 3.83
N TRP A 114 15.76 8.15 2.59
CA TRP A 114 16.48 6.91 2.27
C TRP A 114 17.91 7.18 1.83
N LYS A 115 18.87 6.46 2.39
CA LYS A 115 20.25 6.45 1.91
C LYS A 115 20.39 5.62 0.63
N SER A 116 19.66 4.52 0.54
CA SER A 116 19.62 3.60 -0.61
C SER A 116 18.19 3.25 -0.94
N PRO A 117 17.51 4.09 -1.74
CA PRO A 117 16.11 3.87 -2.09
C PRO A 117 15.95 2.66 -3.03
N SER A 118 14.92 1.87 -2.79
CA SER A 118 14.47 0.80 -3.67
C SER A 118 12.98 0.60 -3.51
N ALA A 119 12.32 -0.02 -4.50
CA ALA A 119 10.90 -0.34 -4.41
C ALA A 119 10.60 -1.24 -3.20
N GLY A 120 11.48 -2.24 -2.94
CA GLY A 120 11.35 -3.12 -1.77
C GLY A 120 11.50 -2.38 -0.44
N ARG A 121 12.47 -1.45 -0.33
CA ARG A 121 12.61 -0.62 0.88
C ARG A 121 11.39 0.27 1.11
N PHE A 122 10.88 0.86 0.05
CA PHE A 122 9.67 1.64 0.13
C PHE A 122 8.46 0.79 0.55
N PHE A 123 8.33 -0.41 -0.01
CA PHE A 123 7.26 -1.34 0.37
C PHE A 123 7.33 -1.72 1.85
N TYR A 124 8.53 -1.94 2.39
CA TYR A 124 8.71 -2.14 3.83
C TYR A 124 8.19 -0.96 4.66
N ASP A 125 8.59 0.27 4.31
CA ASP A 125 8.13 1.48 5.01
C ASP A 125 6.62 1.70 4.85
N PHE A 126 6.05 1.27 3.71
CA PHE A 126 4.61 1.27 3.49
C PHE A 126 3.88 0.30 4.41
N LEU A 127 4.38 -0.92 4.59
CA LEU A 127 3.84 -1.88 5.55
C LEU A 127 3.93 -1.35 6.98
N GLU A 128 5.04 -0.75 7.37
CA GLU A 128 5.20 -0.10 8.67
C GLU A 128 4.14 1.01 8.88
N ALA A 129 3.95 1.87 7.88
CA ALA A 129 2.96 2.94 7.95
C ALA A 129 1.51 2.40 8.03
N LEU A 130 1.22 1.31 7.32
CA LEU A 130 -0.08 0.66 7.27
C LEU A 130 -0.45 0.02 8.62
N THR A 131 0.52 -0.60 9.30
CA THR A 131 0.32 -1.28 10.59
C THR A 131 0.52 -0.37 11.81
N THR A 132 0.93 0.88 11.59
CA THR A 132 1.07 1.86 12.68
C THR A 132 -0.24 2.01 13.45
N GLY A 133 -0.19 1.80 14.76
CA GLY A 133 -1.35 1.89 15.65
C GLY A 133 -2.13 0.58 15.84
N ASP A 134 -1.78 -0.50 15.14
CA ASP A 134 -2.43 -1.80 15.37
C ASP A 134 -2.10 -2.37 16.74
N VAL A 135 -0.88 -2.15 17.24
CA VAL A 135 -0.47 -2.56 18.59
C VAL A 135 -1.34 -1.88 19.64
N ILE A 136 -1.53 -0.57 19.55
CA ILE A 136 -2.39 0.18 20.47
C ILE A 136 -3.83 -0.35 20.43
N HIS A 137 -4.33 -0.66 19.25
CA HIS A 137 -5.66 -1.22 19.10
C HIS A 137 -5.80 -2.62 19.72
N LEU A 138 -4.77 -3.45 19.59
CA LEU A 138 -4.73 -4.76 20.24
C LEU A 138 -4.73 -4.62 21.78
N GLU A 139 -3.94 -3.72 22.34
CA GLU A 139 -3.94 -3.41 23.77
C GLU A 139 -5.31 -2.93 24.26
N GLU A 140 -6.00 -2.09 23.50
CA GLU A 140 -7.36 -1.66 23.79
C GLU A 140 -8.36 -2.85 23.81
N LEU A 141 -8.22 -3.78 22.85
CA LEU A 141 -9.05 -4.98 22.81
C LEU A 141 -8.78 -5.91 23.99
N GLU A 142 -7.53 -6.13 24.37
CA GLU A 142 -7.15 -6.91 25.56
C GLU A 142 -7.76 -6.31 26.83
N ASN A 143 -7.64 -4.99 27.00
CA ASN A 143 -8.24 -4.30 28.14
C ASN A 143 -9.77 -4.44 28.19
N ARG A 144 -10.44 -4.47 27.02
CA ARG A 144 -11.89 -4.68 26.96
C ARG A 144 -12.27 -6.11 27.32
N ILE A 145 -11.50 -7.10 26.88
CA ILE A 145 -11.70 -8.52 27.21
C ILE A 145 -11.54 -8.71 28.73
N ALA A 146 -10.46 -8.20 29.34
CA ALA A 146 -10.22 -8.29 30.77
C ALA A 146 -11.37 -7.68 31.60
N LYS A 147 -11.94 -6.54 31.17
CA LYS A 147 -13.12 -5.94 31.82
C LYS A 147 -14.36 -6.83 31.70
N LEU A 148 -14.58 -7.49 30.58
CA LEU A 148 -15.70 -8.41 30.39
C LEU A 148 -15.54 -9.66 31.26
N GLU A 149 -14.34 -10.23 31.34
CA GLU A 149 -14.04 -11.37 32.23
C GLU A 149 -14.34 -11.04 33.69
N THR A 150 -13.92 -9.86 34.16
CA THR A 150 -14.19 -9.41 35.55
C THR A 150 -15.68 -9.15 35.80
N ALA A 151 -16.45 -8.82 34.79
CA ALA A 151 -17.89 -8.56 34.93
C ALA A 151 -18.75 -9.84 34.90
N VAL A 152 -18.18 -10.98 34.44
CA VAL A 152 -18.88 -12.29 34.36
C VAL A 152 -18.57 -13.19 35.56
N LEU A 153 -17.50 -12.91 36.30
CA LEU A 153 -17.16 -13.57 37.57
C LEU A 153 -17.84 -12.90 38.74
#